data_adc3b97c126592480298ad725a2fd01f
#
_entry.id   adc3b97c126592480298ad725a2fd01f
#
_cell.length_a   1.000
_cell.length_b   1.000
_cell.length_c   1.000
_cell.angle_alpha   90.00
_cell.angle_beta   90.00
_cell.angle_gamma   90.00
#
_symmetry.space_group_name_H-M   'P 1'
#
loop_
_entity.id
_entity.type
_entity.pdbx_description
1 polymer ?
#
loop_
_entity_poly.entity_id
_entity_poly.type
_entity_poly.pdbx_seq_one_letter_code
_entity_poly.pdbx_strand_id
1 'polypeptide(L)'
;KFLLFKTVLIKNFCHGAFFHNLSYLFLNRKNTPLEKLLWRIVSDGSERFDTHFDLAVSYIEGGSAYYVHDHVSAAKKAAFIHVDYVQAGYTRRLDKDCYVDFDRIFAVSDETAGVFAGVYPECQQKLSVFHNLIDTEAIRQKALLPAEKSMHEGIRLLTVGRLTPQKGFDCAVYALKLLLEKQYPVYWYIIGEGPE
;
A
#
# COMPACT_ATOMS: atom_id res chain seq x y z
N LYS A 1 16.01 0.22 -12.16
CA LYS A 1 15.56 -0.96 -11.39
C LYS A 1 16.69 -2.00 -11.21
N PHE A 2 17.39 -2.38 -12.28
CA PHE A 2 18.45 -3.41 -12.21
C PHE A 2 19.67 -3.00 -11.35
N LEU A 3 20.07 -1.73 -11.44
CA LEU A 3 21.20 -1.20 -10.65
C LEU A 3 20.90 -1.19 -9.15
N LEU A 4 19.68 -0.77 -8.77
CA LEU A 4 19.22 -0.78 -7.38
C LEU A 4 19.22 -2.21 -6.80
N PHE A 5 18.71 -3.17 -7.56
CA PHE A 5 18.69 -4.57 -7.16
C PHE A 5 20.12 -5.15 -6.96
N LYS A 6 21.05 -4.81 -7.84
CA LYS A 6 22.46 -5.20 -7.72
C LYS A 6 23.11 -4.60 -6.46
N THR A 7 22.87 -3.33 -6.17
CA THR A 7 23.40 -2.65 -4.98
C THR A 7 22.86 -3.28 -3.70
N VAL A 8 21.55 -3.56 -3.63
CA VAL A 8 20.91 -4.21 -2.49
C VAL A 8 21.47 -5.62 -2.26
N LEU A 9 21.68 -6.40 -3.31
CA LEU A 9 22.28 -7.73 -3.20
C LEU A 9 23.72 -7.68 -2.67
N ILE A 10 24.54 -6.76 -3.16
CA ILE A 10 25.91 -6.58 -2.68
C ILE A 10 25.92 -6.18 -1.20
N LYS A 11 25.07 -5.23 -0.78
CA LYS A 11 24.96 -4.82 0.62
C LYS A 11 24.48 -5.97 1.53
N ASN A 12 23.50 -6.76 1.10
CA ASN A 12 23.09 -7.97 1.83
C ASN A 12 24.24 -8.95 2.02
N PHE A 13 25.09 -9.12 1.02
CA PHE A 13 26.28 -9.97 1.10
C PHE A 13 27.28 -9.39 2.13
N CYS A 14 27.56 -8.09 2.06
CA CYS A 14 28.48 -7.42 2.98
C CYS A 14 27.98 -7.46 4.44
N HIS A 15 26.67 -7.42 4.68
CA HIS A 15 26.08 -7.48 6.03
C HIS A 15 25.82 -8.91 6.53
N GLY A 16 26.25 -9.96 5.80
CA GLY A 16 26.05 -11.35 6.18
C GLY A 16 24.59 -11.85 6.07
N ALA A 17 23.66 -11.01 5.62
CA ALA A 17 22.24 -11.33 5.49
C ALA A 17 21.91 -12.15 4.23
N PHE A 18 22.83 -12.26 3.28
CA PHE A 18 22.58 -12.85 1.95
C PHE A 18 22.02 -14.28 2.02
N PHE A 19 22.68 -15.17 2.72
CA PHE A 19 22.24 -16.58 2.82
C PHE A 19 20.92 -16.70 3.60
N HIS A 20 20.73 -15.88 4.62
CA HIS A 20 19.50 -15.84 5.38
C HIS A 20 18.33 -15.40 4.48
N ASN A 21 18.51 -14.34 3.71
CA ASN A 21 17.50 -13.84 2.80
C ASN A 21 17.24 -14.75 1.60
N LEU A 22 18.26 -15.45 1.10
CA LEU A 22 18.10 -16.46 0.06
C LEU A 22 17.25 -17.63 0.55
N SER A 23 17.53 -18.15 1.74
CA SER A 23 16.73 -19.22 2.36
C SER A 23 15.30 -18.75 2.64
N TYR A 24 15.14 -17.51 3.12
CA TYR A 24 13.83 -16.88 3.34
C TYR A 24 13.00 -16.78 2.05
N LEU A 25 13.62 -16.35 0.95
CA LEU A 25 12.97 -16.33 -0.38
C LEU A 25 12.52 -17.73 -0.79
N PHE A 26 13.40 -18.70 -0.68
CA PHE A 26 13.12 -20.07 -1.11
C PHE A 26 11.97 -20.70 -0.32
N LEU A 27 11.98 -20.53 1.00
CA LEU A 27 10.95 -21.07 1.90
C LEU A 27 9.59 -20.40 1.75
N ASN A 28 9.55 -19.12 1.36
CA ASN A 28 8.30 -18.35 1.31
C ASN A 28 7.74 -18.15 -0.10
N ARG A 29 8.48 -18.48 -1.16
CA ARG A 29 8.11 -18.22 -2.56
C ARG A 29 6.78 -18.84 -2.98
N LYS A 30 6.36 -19.96 -2.40
CA LYS A 30 5.12 -20.65 -2.78
C LYS A 30 3.87 -19.91 -2.30
N ASN A 31 3.95 -19.19 -1.20
CA ASN A 31 2.78 -18.64 -0.50
C ASN A 31 2.75 -17.11 -0.43
N THR A 32 3.78 -16.43 -0.93
CA THR A 32 3.90 -14.98 -0.81
C THR A 32 4.31 -14.37 -2.15
N PRO A 33 3.66 -13.28 -2.60
CA PRO A 33 4.05 -12.55 -3.80
C PRO A 33 5.53 -12.13 -3.73
N LEU A 34 6.25 -12.31 -4.83
CA LEU A 34 7.69 -12.02 -4.91
C LEU A 34 8.01 -10.57 -4.52
N GLU A 35 7.15 -9.63 -4.89
CA GLU A 35 7.30 -8.21 -4.55
C GLU A 35 7.40 -7.98 -3.04
N LYS A 36 6.55 -8.66 -2.26
CA LYS A 36 6.54 -8.52 -0.80
C LYS A 36 7.78 -9.13 -0.15
N LEU A 37 8.26 -10.24 -0.69
CA LEU A 37 9.53 -10.86 -0.26
C LEU A 37 10.71 -9.93 -0.53
N LEU A 38 10.70 -9.25 -1.69
CA LEU A 38 11.78 -8.31 -2.05
C LEU A 38 11.85 -7.11 -1.11
N TRP A 39 10.73 -6.61 -0.58
CA TRP A 39 10.74 -5.52 0.39
C TRP A 39 11.53 -5.85 1.66
N ARG A 40 11.43 -7.09 2.13
CA ARG A 40 12.22 -7.52 3.29
C ARG A 40 13.72 -7.50 2.99
N ILE A 41 14.11 -8.00 1.82
CA ILE A 41 15.52 -8.01 1.39
C ILE A 41 16.04 -6.58 1.19
N VAL A 42 15.21 -5.70 0.64
CA VAL A 42 15.57 -4.29 0.47
C VAL A 42 15.79 -3.63 1.82
N SER A 43 14.91 -3.87 2.80
CA SER A 43 15.09 -3.38 4.16
C SER A 43 16.40 -3.87 4.76
N ASP A 44 16.64 -5.18 4.74
CA ASP A 44 17.84 -5.78 5.33
C ASP A 44 19.17 -5.30 4.68
N GLY A 45 19.12 -4.92 3.39
CA GLY A 45 20.27 -4.37 2.65
C GLY A 45 20.39 -2.84 2.72
N SER A 46 19.51 -2.15 3.44
CA SER A 46 19.52 -0.70 3.55
C SER A 46 20.46 -0.22 4.66
N GLU A 47 20.95 1.01 4.54
CA GLU A 47 21.80 1.63 5.55
C GLU A 47 21.00 1.97 6.81
N ARG A 48 21.65 1.93 7.96
CA ARG A 48 21.08 2.41 9.23
C ARG A 48 21.35 3.90 9.40
N PHE A 49 20.43 4.56 10.07
CA PHE A 49 20.71 5.91 10.57
C PHE A 49 21.53 5.81 11.86
N ASP A 50 22.61 6.60 11.94
CA ASP A 50 23.40 6.72 13.16
C ASP A 50 22.74 7.66 14.19
N THR A 51 21.70 8.39 13.76
CA THR A 51 20.96 9.34 14.59
C THR A 51 19.87 8.63 15.38
N HIS A 52 19.72 8.98 16.65
CA HIS A 52 18.58 8.61 17.47
C HIS A 52 17.47 9.65 17.34
N PHE A 53 16.24 9.22 17.11
CA PHE A 53 15.07 10.06 16.92
C PHE A 53 14.13 9.98 18.14
N ASP A 54 13.38 11.02 18.43
CA ASP A 54 12.32 10.98 19.44
C ASP A 54 11.15 10.11 18.97
N LEU A 55 10.83 10.18 17.68
CA LEU A 55 9.75 9.41 17.04
C LEU A 55 10.15 8.95 15.64
N ALA A 56 9.94 7.69 15.35
CA ALA A 56 10.00 7.15 13.99
C ALA A 56 8.63 6.63 13.55
N VAL A 57 8.20 7.03 12.36
CA VAL A 57 6.88 6.67 11.83
C VAL A 57 7.04 5.89 10.54
N SER A 58 6.52 4.68 10.50
CA SER A 58 6.25 3.97 9.25
C SER A 58 4.87 4.35 8.74
N TYR A 59 4.81 5.21 7.73
CA TYR A 59 3.55 5.72 7.19
C TYR A 59 2.86 4.76 6.21
N ILE A 60 3.48 3.62 5.93
CA ILE A 60 2.90 2.55 5.09
C ILE A 60 3.39 1.20 5.61
N GLU A 61 2.57 0.17 5.50
CA GLU A 61 2.90 -1.20 5.88
C GLU A 61 4.01 -1.82 5.01
N GLY A 62 4.53 -2.97 5.43
CA GLY A 62 5.53 -3.73 4.69
C GLY A 62 6.93 -3.17 4.80
N GLY A 63 7.61 -2.90 3.67
CA GLY A 63 9.03 -2.52 3.64
C GLY A 63 9.39 -1.30 4.48
N SER A 64 8.51 -0.31 4.57
CA SER A 64 8.67 0.86 5.43
C SER A 64 8.64 0.46 6.90
N ALA A 65 7.70 -0.40 7.31
CA ALA A 65 7.61 -0.89 8.68
C ALA A 65 8.85 -1.71 9.06
N TYR A 66 9.32 -2.59 8.16
CA TYR A 66 10.53 -3.37 8.39
C TYR A 66 11.74 -2.48 8.58
N TYR A 67 11.88 -1.46 7.72
CA TYR A 67 12.99 -0.52 7.81
C TYR A 67 12.98 0.27 9.12
N VAL A 68 11.85 0.82 9.51
CA VAL A 68 11.71 1.55 10.78
C VAL A 68 11.96 0.65 11.97
N HIS A 69 11.48 -0.60 11.91
CA HIS A 69 11.72 -1.57 12.97
C HIS A 69 13.21 -1.90 13.11
N ASP A 70 13.87 -2.31 12.02
CA ASP A 70 15.19 -2.94 12.05
C ASP A 70 16.36 -1.94 11.98
N HIS A 71 16.16 -0.76 11.37
CA HIS A 71 17.23 0.15 11.00
C HIS A 71 17.13 1.56 11.58
N VAL A 72 16.03 1.91 12.23
CA VAL A 72 15.86 3.25 12.82
C VAL A 72 15.89 3.15 14.34
N SER A 73 16.82 3.89 14.96
CA SER A 73 16.87 4.09 16.41
C SER A 73 15.93 5.21 16.80
N ALA A 74 14.92 4.94 17.63
CA ALA A 74 13.99 5.96 18.10
C ALA A 74 13.45 5.63 19.50
N ALA A 75 13.14 6.69 20.28
CA ALA A 75 12.51 6.55 21.58
C ALA A 75 11.09 5.97 21.50
N LYS A 76 10.37 6.30 20.41
CA LYS A 76 9.03 5.80 20.09
C LYS A 76 8.93 5.43 18.62
N LYS A 77 8.18 4.38 18.33
CA LYS A 77 7.90 3.93 16.95
C LYS A 77 6.41 3.81 16.72
N ALA A 78 5.92 4.35 15.60
CA ALA A 78 4.54 4.21 15.17
C ALA A 78 4.46 3.65 13.76
N ALA A 79 3.40 2.87 13.48
CA ALA A 79 3.14 2.30 12.16
C ALA A 79 1.73 2.60 11.69
N PHE A 80 1.55 2.80 10.39
CA PHE A 80 0.25 2.93 9.74
C PHE A 80 -0.03 1.71 8.86
N ILE A 81 -1.30 1.29 8.84
CA ILE A 81 -1.84 0.20 8.03
C ILE A 81 -2.95 0.77 7.14
N HIS A 82 -2.72 0.79 5.82
CA HIS A 82 -3.61 1.42 4.83
C HIS A 82 -4.45 0.43 4.03
N VAL A 83 -4.16 -0.86 4.12
CA VAL A 83 -4.80 -1.89 3.31
C VAL A 83 -5.45 -2.97 4.16
N ASP A 84 -6.38 -3.73 3.57
CA ASP A 84 -6.73 -5.02 4.12
C ASP A 84 -5.48 -5.91 4.15
N TYR A 85 -4.98 -6.14 5.35
CA TYR A 85 -3.69 -6.75 5.60
C TYR A 85 -3.59 -8.19 5.04
N VAL A 86 -4.67 -8.94 5.16
CA VAL A 86 -4.75 -10.33 4.70
C VAL A 86 -4.94 -10.39 3.19
N GLN A 87 -5.89 -9.63 2.64
CA GLN A 87 -6.13 -9.60 1.20
C GLN A 87 -4.91 -9.05 0.43
N ALA A 88 -4.19 -8.10 1.02
CA ALA A 88 -2.94 -7.62 0.47
C ALA A 88 -1.80 -8.65 0.53
N GLY A 89 -2.00 -9.81 1.17
CA GLY A 89 -1.03 -10.90 1.23
C GLY A 89 0.09 -10.69 2.24
N TYR A 90 -0.14 -9.86 3.27
CA TYR A 90 0.75 -9.76 4.42
C TYR A 90 0.49 -10.90 5.42
N THR A 91 1.52 -11.32 6.13
CA THR A 91 1.45 -12.36 7.15
C THR A 91 2.48 -12.10 8.23
N ARG A 92 2.24 -12.59 9.46
CA ARG A 92 3.21 -12.52 10.56
C ARG A 92 4.57 -13.10 10.18
N ARG A 93 4.58 -14.19 9.43
CA ARG A 93 5.83 -14.83 8.97
C ARG A 93 6.63 -13.91 8.05
N LEU A 94 5.93 -13.18 7.15
CA LEU A 94 6.56 -12.22 6.24
C LEU A 94 7.15 -11.05 7.02
N ASP A 95 6.40 -10.56 8.00
CA ASP A 95 6.77 -9.40 8.80
C ASP A 95 7.79 -9.72 9.90
N LYS A 96 8.02 -11.00 10.20
CA LYS A 96 8.86 -11.43 11.33
C LYS A 96 8.41 -10.76 12.65
N ASP A 97 7.09 -10.67 12.84
CA ASP A 97 6.43 -10.07 14.00
C ASP A 97 6.82 -8.59 14.30
N CYS A 98 7.37 -7.84 13.35
CA CYS A 98 7.92 -6.50 13.59
C CYS A 98 6.93 -5.52 14.25
N TYR A 99 5.60 -5.69 14.02
CA TYR A 99 4.59 -4.81 14.61
C TYR A 99 4.43 -4.96 16.12
N VAL A 100 4.92 -6.06 16.69
CA VAL A 100 4.90 -6.26 18.15
C VAL A 100 5.76 -5.23 18.87
N ASP A 101 6.80 -4.74 18.24
CA ASP A 101 7.76 -3.80 18.84
C ASP A 101 7.41 -2.32 18.60
N PHE A 102 6.36 -2.02 17.81
CA PHE A 102 5.89 -0.65 17.67
C PHE A 102 5.10 -0.22 18.92
N ASP A 103 5.25 1.04 19.35
CA ASP A 103 4.53 1.63 20.49
C ASP A 103 3.06 1.94 20.14
N ARG A 104 2.79 2.33 18.89
CA ARG A 104 1.45 2.63 18.37
C ARG A 104 1.29 2.12 16.95
N ILE A 105 0.09 1.65 16.64
CA ILE A 105 -0.31 1.23 15.31
C ILE A 105 -1.62 1.94 14.96
N PHE A 106 -1.66 2.53 13.77
CA PHE A 106 -2.82 3.24 13.28
C PHE A 106 -3.34 2.55 12.02
N ALA A 107 -4.60 2.15 12.03
CA ALA A 107 -5.30 1.68 10.85
C ALA A 107 -6.17 2.80 10.28
N VAL A 108 -6.32 2.87 8.95
CA VAL A 108 -7.06 3.97 8.31
C VAL A 108 -8.58 3.82 8.37
N SER A 109 -9.09 2.69 8.84
CA SER A 109 -10.51 2.42 9.06
C SER A 109 -10.72 1.34 10.14
N ASP A 110 -11.94 1.27 10.68
CA ASP A 110 -12.32 0.22 11.62
C ASP A 110 -12.20 -1.18 11.01
N GLU A 111 -12.55 -1.33 9.73
CA GLU A 111 -12.42 -2.58 8.99
C GLU A 111 -10.95 -3.02 8.91
N THR A 112 -10.06 -2.10 8.49
CA THR A 112 -8.61 -2.37 8.45
C THR A 112 -8.07 -2.73 9.83
N ALA A 113 -8.52 -2.02 10.88
CA ALA A 113 -8.13 -2.31 12.26
C ALA A 113 -8.59 -3.71 12.70
N GLY A 114 -9.83 -4.09 12.38
CA GLY A 114 -10.37 -5.41 12.70
C GLY A 114 -9.60 -6.55 12.03
N VAL A 115 -9.28 -6.42 10.74
CA VAL A 115 -8.48 -7.40 10.00
C VAL A 115 -7.07 -7.51 10.60
N PHE A 116 -6.42 -6.37 10.88
CA PHE A 116 -5.08 -6.36 11.47
C PHE A 116 -5.06 -6.97 12.87
N ALA A 117 -6.03 -6.63 13.73
CA ALA A 117 -6.17 -7.22 15.08
C ALA A 117 -6.37 -8.74 15.04
N GLY A 118 -7.04 -9.27 14.01
CA GLY A 118 -7.17 -10.70 13.80
C GLY A 118 -5.83 -11.41 13.54
N VAL A 119 -4.87 -10.71 12.93
CA VAL A 119 -3.50 -11.21 12.69
C VAL A 119 -2.59 -10.99 13.89
N TYR A 120 -2.73 -9.85 14.57
CA TYR A 120 -1.92 -9.40 15.71
C TYR A 120 -2.79 -9.06 16.92
N PRO A 121 -3.45 -10.04 17.57
CA PRO A 121 -4.35 -9.77 18.70
C PRO A 121 -3.62 -9.12 19.88
N GLU A 122 -2.35 -9.41 20.09
CA GLU A 122 -1.51 -8.79 21.14
C GLU A 122 -1.26 -7.31 20.91
N CYS A 123 -1.45 -6.82 19.68
CA CYS A 123 -1.30 -5.41 19.35
C CYS A 123 -2.56 -4.58 19.59
N GLN A 124 -3.69 -5.20 19.99
CA GLN A 124 -4.99 -4.53 20.11
C GLN A 124 -4.97 -3.30 21.02
N GLN A 125 -4.24 -3.33 22.14
CA GLN A 125 -4.17 -2.19 23.07
C GLN A 125 -3.43 -0.98 22.54
N LYS A 126 -2.59 -1.15 21.51
CA LYS A 126 -1.82 -0.10 20.86
C LYS A 126 -2.30 0.21 19.45
N LEU A 127 -3.35 -0.46 19.01
CA LEU A 127 -4.03 -0.23 17.74
C LEU A 127 -5.12 0.82 17.91
N SER A 128 -5.18 1.78 17.00
CA SER A 128 -6.20 2.83 16.96
C SER A 128 -6.57 3.12 15.50
N VAL A 129 -7.78 3.64 15.30
CA VAL A 129 -8.18 4.13 13.97
C VAL A 129 -7.75 5.58 13.80
N PHE A 130 -7.11 5.87 12.68
CA PHE A 130 -6.71 7.20 12.25
C PHE A 130 -7.10 7.37 10.78
N HIS A 131 -8.23 8.00 10.54
CA HIS A 131 -8.72 8.22 9.19
C HIS A 131 -7.80 9.11 8.38
N ASN A 132 -7.67 8.83 7.09
CA ASN A 132 -6.93 9.68 6.17
C ASN A 132 -7.49 11.10 6.16
N LEU A 133 -6.62 12.09 6.34
CA LEU A 133 -6.99 13.49 6.30
C LEU A 133 -7.10 13.95 4.84
N ILE A 134 -8.20 14.61 4.53
CA ILE A 134 -8.47 15.18 3.21
C ILE A 134 -8.77 16.67 3.39
N ASP A 135 -8.04 17.52 2.67
CA ASP A 135 -8.33 18.95 2.59
C ASP A 135 -9.56 19.17 1.69
N THR A 136 -10.74 19.11 2.32
CA THR A 136 -12.01 19.25 1.63
C THR A 136 -12.22 20.67 1.09
N GLU A 137 -11.63 21.69 1.73
CA GLU A 137 -11.74 23.06 1.27
C GLU A 137 -10.91 23.29 -0.01
N ALA A 138 -9.68 22.79 -0.05
CA ALA A 138 -8.87 22.84 -1.26
C ALA A 138 -9.54 22.11 -2.44
N ILE A 139 -10.22 20.99 -2.18
CA ILE A 139 -10.99 20.27 -3.21
C ILE A 139 -12.19 21.12 -3.68
N ARG A 140 -12.94 21.73 -2.78
CA ARG A 140 -14.07 22.61 -3.12
C ARG A 140 -13.62 23.79 -3.97
N GLN A 141 -12.54 24.46 -3.60
CA GLN A 141 -11.99 25.59 -4.36
C GLN A 141 -11.59 25.17 -5.78
N LYS A 142 -10.93 24.01 -5.91
CA LYS A 142 -10.59 23.46 -7.23
C LYS A 142 -11.83 23.09 -8.05
N ALA A 143 -12.88 22.59 -7.42
CA ALA A 143 -14.15 22.25 -8.09
C ALA A 143 -14.91 23.46 -8.62
N LEU A 144 -14.63 24.68 -8.13
CA LEU A 144 -15.20 25.93 -8.64
C LEU A 144 -14.50 26.43 -9.91
N LEU A 145 -13.34 25.91 -10.25
CA LEU A 145 -12.64 26.30 -11.47
C LEU A 145 -13.43 25.85 -12.71
N PRO A 146 -13.38 26.65 -13.80
CA PRO A 146 -14.01 26.27 -15.04
C PRO A 146 -13.50 24.89 -15.52
N ALA A 147 -14.43 24.00 -15.81
CA ALA A 147 -14.12 22.71 -16.43
C ALA A 147 -14.62 22.69 -17.87
N GLU A 148 -14.00 21.87 -18.71
CA GLU A 148 -14.49 21.61 -20.05
C GLU A 148 -15.91 21.11 -20.01
N LYS A 149 -16.80 21.78 -20.75
CA LYS A 149 -18.20 21.37 -20.84
C LYS A 149 -18.31 20.17 -21.78
N SER A 150 -18.94 19.11 -21.29
CA SER A 150 -19.33 18.00 -22.16
C SER A 150 -20.26 18.51 -23.26
N MET A 151 -19.95 18.18 -24.51
CA MET A 151 -20.78 18.48 -25.67
C MET A 151 -21.88 17.45 -25.93
N HIS A 152 -21.93 16.40 -25.10
CA HIS A 152 -22.88 15.31 -25.27
C HIS A 152 -24.15 15.53 -24.43
N GLU A 153 -25.29 15.36 -25.07
CA GLU A 153 -26.59 15.31 -24.39
C GLU A 153 -26.87 13.88 -23.92
N GLY A 154 -27.57 13.73 -22.80
CA GLY A 154 -27.92 12.44 -22.21
C GLY A 154 -27.25 12.16 -20.88
N ILE A 155 -27.16 10.89 -20.50
CA ILE A 155 -26.59 10.44 -19.23
C ILE A 155 -25.06 10.48 -19.35
N ARG A 156 -24.41 11.24 -18.48
CA ARG A 156 -22.95 11.36 -18.43
C ARG A 156 -22.42 10.63 -17.23
N LEU A 157 -21.59 9.60 -17.48
CA LEU A 157 -20.86 8.86 -16.44
C LEU A 157 -19.42 9.37 -16.40
N LEU A 158 -18.89 9.54 -15.22
CA LEU A 158 -17.48 9.87 -15.00
C LEU A 158 -16.86 8.85 -14.06
N THR A 159 -15.73 8.31 -14.48
CA THR A 159 -14.88 7.47 -13.61
C THR A 159 -13.48 8.06 -13.54
N VAL A 160 -12.97 8.19 -12.34
CA VAL A 160 -11.58 8.62 -12.08
C VAL A 160 -10.85 7.50 -11.38
N GLY A 161 -9.74 7.01 -11.95
CA GLY A 161 -8.99 5.92 -11.33
C GLY A 161 -7.90 5.34 -12.22
N ARG A 162 -7.03 4.54 -11.62
CA ARG A 162 -6.00 3.81 -12.37
C ARG A 162 -6.64 2.75 -13.25
N LEU A 163 -6.19 2.63 -14.50
CA LEU A 163 -6.62 1.58 -15.43
C LEU A 163 -5.86 0.29 -15.10
N THR A 164 -6.41 -0.46 -14.16
CA THR A 164 -5.83 -1.71 -13.66
C THR A 164 -6.92 -2.76 -13.44
N PRO A 165 -6.62 -4.07 -13.53
CA PRO A 165 -7.59 -5.15 -13.32
C PRO A 165 -8.37 -5.01 -12.02
N GLN A 166 -7.73 -4.52 -10.96
CA GLN A 166 -8.37 -4.27 -9.66
C GLN A 166 -9.57 -3.31 -9.73
N LYS A 167 -9.60 -2.41 -10.72
CA LYS A 167 -10.67 -1.42 -10.89
C LYS A 167 -11.85 -1.92 -11.71
N GLY A 168 -11.71 -3.06 -12.40
CA GLY A 168 -12.78 -3.73 -13.12
C GLY A 168 -13.32 -2.93 -14.30
N PHE A 169 -12.46 -2.22 -15.03
CA PHE A 169 -12.86 -1.45 -16.21
C PHE A 169 -13.44 -2.34 -17.32
N ASP A 170 -12.96 -3.57 -17.45
CA ASP A 170 -13.49 -4.59 -18.35
C ASP A 170 -14.98 -4.86 -18.10
N CYS A 171 -15.37 -5.05 -16.84
CA CYS A 171 -16.77 -5.22 -16.44
C CYS A 171 -17.58 -3.95 -16.74
N ALA A 172 -17.01 -2.77 -16.49
CA ALA A 172 -17.69 -1.51 -16.72
C ALA A 172 -17.91 -1.23 -18.23
N VAL A 173 -16.93 -1.56 -19.09
CA VAL A 173 -17.07 -1.48 -20.55
C VAL A 173 -18.17 -2.42 -21.04
N TYR A 174 -18.22 -3.64 -20.51
CA TYR A 174 -19.28 -4.59 -20.86
C TYR A 174 -20.67 -4.07 -20.43
N ALA A 175 -20.78 -3.49 -19.24
CA ALA A 175 -22.03 -2.88 -18.79
C ALA A 175 -22.47 -1.69 -19.68
N LEU A 176 -21.51 -0.84 -20.10
CA LEU A 176 -21.78 0.24 -21.05
C LEU A 176 -22.31 -0.29 -22.38
N LYS A 177 -21.70 -1.35 -22.91
CA LYS A 177 -22.19 -2.01 -24.15
C LYS A 177 -23.66 -2.39 -24.02
N LEU A 178 -24.06 -3.04 -22.92
CA LEU A 178 -25.45 -3.45 -22.70
C LEU A 178 -26.42 -2.26 -22.62
N LEU A 179 -25.97 -1.12 -22.07
CA LEU A 179 -26.78 0.09 -22.04
C LEU A 179 -26.97 0.69 -23.44
N LEU A 180 -25.92 0.71 -24.25
CA LEU A 180 -25.98 1.22 -25.64
C LEU A 180 -26.85 0.31 -26.53
N GLU A 181 -26.78 -1.01 -26.38
CA GLU A 181 -27.65 -1.95 -27.07
C GLU A 181 -29.14 -1.73 -26.76
N LYS A 182 -29.45 -1.25 -25.55
CA LYS A 182 -30.78 -0.83 -25.12
C LYS A 182 -31.13 0.61 -25.50
N GLN A 183 -30.28 1.27 -26.29
CA GLN A 183 -30.48 2.63 -26.79
C GLN A 183 -30.54 3.72 -25.70
N TYR A 184 -29.94 3.47 -24.53
CA TYR A 184 -29.78 4.54 -23.54
C TYR A 184 -28.73 5.55 -24.05
N PRO A 185 -29.01 6.86 -23.99
CA PRO A 185 -28.08 7.91 -24.41
C PRO A 185 -27.02 8.13 -23.32
N VAL A 186 -26.06 7.21 -23.20
CA VAL A 186 -25.02 7.22 -22.18
C VAL A 186 -23.67 7.55 -22.80
N TYR A 187 -22.98 8.50 -22.18
CA TYR A 187 -21.59 8.85 -22.50
C TYR A 187 -20.74 8.62 -21.25
N TRP A 188 -19.61 7.89 -21.42
CA TRP A 188 -18.72 7.56 -20.32
C TRP A 188 -17.35 8.21 -20.51
N TYR A 189 -16.96 9.02 -19.55
CA TYR A 189 -15.68 9.69 -19.48
C TYR A 189 -14.82 8.96 -18.46
N ILE A 190 -13.58 8.64 -18.84
CA ILE A 190 -12.61 7.96 -18.00
C ILE A 190 -11.39 8.86 -17.86
N ILE A 191 -11.04 9.19 -16.63
CA ILE A 191 -9.83 9.95 -16.28
C ILE A 191 -8.90 9.04 -15.50
N GLY A 192 -7.76 8.70 -16.08
CA GLY A 192 -6.76 7.85 -15.44
C GLY A 192 -5.75 7.28 -16.41
N GLU A 193 -4.75 6.63 -15.86
CA GLU A 193 -3.69 5.94 -16.58
C GLU A 193 -3.51 4.53 -16.01
N GLY A 194 -3.00 3.60 -16.82
CA GLY A 194 -2.73 2.23 -16.41
C GLY A 194 -2.39 1.32 -17.59
N PRO A 195 -2.06 0.05 -17.31
CA PRO A 195 -1.70 -0.93 -18.33
C PRO A 195 -2.89 -1.49 -19.14
N GLU A 196 -4.13 -1.19 -18.76
CA GLU A 196 -5.36 -1.62 -19.46
C GLU A 196 -5.82 -0.62 -20.50
#